data_b99e218fb88e643c50fc90525ff1e833
#
_entry.id   b99e218fb88e643c50fc90525ff1e833
#
_cell.length_a   1.000
_cell.length_b   1.000
_cell.length_c   1.000
_cell.angle_alpha   90.00
_cell.angle_beta   90.00
_cell.angle_gamma   90.00
#
_symmetry.space_group_name_H-M   'P 1'
#
loop_
_entity.id
_entity.type
_entity.pdbx_description
1 polymer ?
#
loop_
_entity_poly.entity_id
_entity_poly.type
_entity_poly.pdbx_seq_one_letter_code
_entity_poly.pdbx_strand_id
1 'polypeptide(L)'
;MSEVLKLGVLAVTVAAASAVGAAAVVALSPKPIALRAARAEAPVASILPGAASAHVPQAIRKAGDGHYWADGEVNGRTVRFLVDTGATAVALTPQDAQRLGIDPAGLRYAYRVVTAGGQIRAASVKLASITVAGARVDNVDALVIEQGLDTSLLGMTYLGRLSRFEAGRGGLVLQP
;
A
#
# COMPACT_ATOMS: atom_id res chain seq x y z
N MET A 1 8.00 -46.69 31.52
CA MET A 1 9.44 -46.75 31.28
C MET A 1 9.65 -45.82 30.10
N SER A 2 9.77 -44.55 30.31
CA SER A 2 10.88 -43.64 30.61
C SER A 2 12.01 -43.73 29.59
N GLU A 3 12.12 -42.69 28.77
CA GLU A 3 13.36 -42.01 28.39
C GLU A 3 13.00 -40.63 27.86
N VAL A 4 13.02 -39.68 28.54
CA VAL A 4 13.74 -38.44 28.88
C VAL A 4 14.62 -37.91 27.73
N LEU A 5 14.11 -36.93 27.08
CA LEU A 5 14.52 -35.55 26.88
C LEU A 5 16.02 -35.24 27.03
N LYS A 6 16.64 -34.69 26.00
CA LYS A 6 17.83 -33.84 26.12
C LYS A 6 17.65 -32.52 25.36
N LEU A 7 17.43 -31.46 26.13
CA LEU A 7 17.60 -30.06 25.73
C LEU A 7 19.06 -29.80 25.36
N GLY A 8 19.29 -29.26 24.20
CA GLY A 8 20.56 -28.62 23.82
C GLY A 8 20.36 -27.12 23.73
N VAL A 9 20.76 -26.40 24.77
CA VAL A 9 20.85 -24.93 24.76
C VAL A 9 22.18 -24.55 24.09
N LEU A 10 22.11 -23.90 22.95
CA LEU A 10 23.27 -23.30 22.30
C LEU A 10 23.30 -21.80 22.64
N ALA A 11 24.19 -21.43 23.55
CA ALA A 11 24.50 -20.04 23.87
C ALA A 11 25.49 -19.48 22.84
N VAL A 12 25.09 -18.46 22.09
CA VAL A 12 25.99 -17.70 21.24
C VAL A 12 26.39 -16.43 21.97
N THR A 13 27.64 -16.34 22.37
CA THR A 13 28.28 -15.15 22.93
C THR A 13 28.80 -14.30 21.80
N VAL A 14 28.29 -13.05 21.68
CA VAL A 14 28.83 -12.03 20.78
C VAL A 14 29.82 -11.17 21.56
N ALA A 15 31.08 -11.22 21.16
CA ALA A 15 32.13 -10.36 21.67
C ALA A 15 32.10 -8.98 20.97
N ALA A 16 31.99 -7.92 21.76
CA ALA A 16 32.12 -6.55 21.31
C ALA A 16 33.60 -6.17 21.18
N ALA A 17 34.01 -5.71 20.01
CA ALA A 17 35.29 -5.04 19.80
C ALA A 17 35.06 -3.54 19.55
N SER A 18 35.45 -2.73 20.54
CA SER A 18 35.51 -1.27 20.44
C SER A 18 36.83 -0.86 19.79
N ALA A 19 36.76 -0.08 18.70
CA ALA A 19 37.91 0.64 18.17
C ALA A 19 37.64 2.14 18.21
N VAL A 20 38.37 2.83 19.11
CA VAL A 20 38.42 4.29 19.23
C VAL A 20 39.42 4.81 18.16
N GLY A 21 38.93 5.63 17.24
CA GLY A 21 39.75 6.37 16.30
C GLY A 21 39.57 7.87 16.47
N ALA A 22 40.52 8.56 17.08
CA ALA A 22 40.53 9.99 17.18
C ALA A 22 41.05 10.56 15.83
N ALA A 23 40.28 11.45 15.17
CA ALA A 23 40.68 12.23 14.04
C ALA A 23 40.64 13.73 14.37
N ALA A 24 41.81 14.39 14.13
CA ALA A 24 42.09 15.78 14.43
C ALA A 24 41.23 16.76 13.60
N VAL A 25 40.67 17.76 14.26
CA VAL A 25 40.00 18.91 13.65
C VAL A 25 41.03 19.94 13.24
N VAL A 26 41.22 20.17 11.94
CA VAL A 26 41.94 21.30 11.40
C VAL A 26 40.97 22.42 11.09
N ALA A 27 41.01 23.49 11.87
CA ALA A 27 40.25 24.72 11.65
C ALA A 27 40.90 25.54 10.51
N LEU A 28 40.20 25.65 9.37
CA LEU A 28 40.52 26.66 8.34
C LEU A 28 39.47 27.79 8.45
N SER A 29 39.98 28.99 8.80
CA SER A 29 39.19 30.20 8.79
C SER A 29 38.99 30.72 7.37
N PRO A 30 37.78 31.03 6.89
CA PRO A 30 37.62 31.73 5.61
C PRO A 30 37.70 33.24 5.78
N LYS A 31 38.46 33.91 4.92
CA LYS A 31 38.56 35.37 4.78
C LYS A 31 37.24 35.96 4.27
N PRO A 32 36.84 37.16 4.69
CA PRO A 32 35.64 37.82 4.19
C PRO A 32 35.89 38.34 2.76
N ILE A 33 35.04 37.92 1.83
CA ILE A 33 34.97 38.48 0.47
C ILE A 33 33.92 39.56 0.45
N ALA A 34 34.34 40.75 -0.01
CA ALA A 34 33.51 41.94 -0.10
C ALA A 34 32.30 41.79 -1.00
N LEU A 35 31.18 42.22 -0.48
CA LEU A 35 29.87 42.28 -1.14
C LEU A 35 29.87 43.33 -2.26
N ARG A 36 29.90 42.91 -3.51
CA ARG A 36 29.65 43.75 -4.66
C ARG A 36 28.19 43.60 -5.06
N ALA A 37 27.36 44.60 -4.79
CA ALA A 37 25.97 44.67 -5.20
C ALA A 37 25.88 44.60 -6.73
N ALA A 38 25.45 43.48 -7.28
CA ALA A 38 24.97 43.39 -8.63
C ALA A 38 23.42 43.43 -8.59
N ARG A 39 22.91 44.46 -9.24
CA ARG A 39 21.50 44.70 -9.49
C ARG A 39 20.94 43.54 -10.31
N ALA A 40 20.16 42.66 -9.68
CA ALA A 40 19.55 41.54 -10.36
C ALA A 40 18.28 42.02 -11.09
N GLU A 41 18.34 41.93 -12.41
CA GLU A 41 17.14 41.91 -13.25
C GLU A 41 16.34 40.65 -12.92
N ALA A 42 15.05 40.79 -12.67
CA ALA A 42 14.15 39.69 -12.36
C ALA A 42 14.07 38.76 -13.59
N PRO A 43 14.32 37.45 -13.42
CA PRO A 43 14.03 36.51 -14.50
C PRO A 43 12.51 36.38 -14.64
N VAL A 44 11.98 36.68 -15.82
CA VAL A 44 10.64 36.30 -16.23
C VAL A 44 10.47 34.80 -16.03
N ALA A 45 9.58 34.44 -15.11
CA ALA A 45 9.22 33.04 -14.88
C ALA A 45 8.59 32.49 -16.15
N SER A 46 9.35 31.71 -16.90
CA SER A 46 8.80 30.84 -17.94
C SER A 46 7.87 29.83 -17.25
N ILE A 47 6.56 30.01 -17.48
CA ILE A 47 5.56 29.04 -17.12
C ILE A 47 5.78 27.84 -18.02
N LEU A 48 6.48 26.83 -17.52
CA LEU A 48 6.52 25.51 -18.12
C LEU A 48 5.16 24.84 -17.89
N PRO A 49 4.38 24.55 -18.96
CA PRO A 49 3.20 23.72 -18.81
C PRO A 49 3.63 22.27 -18.63
N GLY A 50 3.30 21.66 -17.50
CA GLY A 50 3.48 20.24 -17.31
C GLY A 50 4.36 19.79 -16.15
N ALA A 51 4.31 20.47 -15.01
CA ALA A 51 4.64 19.76 -13.77
C ALA A 51 3.51 18.74 -13.53
N ALA A 52 3.71 17.51 -13.98
CA ALA A 52 2.95 16.37 -13.47
C ALA A 52 3.05 16.48 -11.95
N SER A 53 1.93 16.76 -11.29
CA SER A 53 1.88 16.81 -9.82
C SER A 53 2.48 15.50 -9.31
N ALA A 54 3.67 15.57 -8.76
CA ALA A 54 4.29 14.43 -8.10
C ALA A 54 3.30 14.00 -7.02
N HIS A 55 2.58 12.91 -7.28
CA HIS A 55 1.59 12.39 -6.36
C HIS A 55 2.35 11.91 -5.12
N VAL A 56 2.24 12.66 -4.03
CA VAL A 56 2.81 12.25 -2.74
C VAL A 56 1.97 11.07 -2.25
N PRO A 57 2.54 9.87 -2.10
CA PRO A 57 1.79 8.72 -1.62
C PRO A 57 1.17 9.03 -0.26
N GLN A 58 -0.14 9.00 -0.18
CA GLN A 58 -0.85 9.21 1.08
C GLN A 58 -0.84 7.91 1.88
N ALA A 59 -0.29 7.94 3.09
CA ALA A 59 -0.27 6.78 3.95
C ALA A 59 -1.68 6.50 4.51
N ILE A 60 -2.13 5.26 4.36
CA ILE A 60 -3.38 4.74 4.94
C ILE A 60 -3.09 4.42 6.41
N ARG A 61 -3.74 5.12 7.33
CA ARG A 61 -3.53 4.91 8.77
C ARG A 61 -4.14 3.59 9.22
N LYS A 62 -3.45 2.93 10.16
CA LYS A 62 -3.98 1.76 10.83
C LYS A 62 -5.15 2.19 11.73
N ALA A 63 -6.29 1.51 11.60
CA ALA A 63 -7.47 1.80 12.42
C ALA A 63 -7.35 1.16 13.80
N GLY A 64 -8.27 1.53 14.70
CA GLY A 64 -8.29 1.03 16.08
C GLY A 64 -8.53 -0.48 16.20
N ASP A 65 -9.13 -1.10 15.19
CA ASP A 65 -9.33 -2.54 15.06
C ASP A 65 -8.07 -3.29 14.56
N GLY A 66 -6.99 -2.56 14.29
CA GLY A 66 -5.73 -3.11 13.84
C GLY A 66 -5.63 -3.33 12.34
N HIS A 67 -6.63 -2.96 11.56
CA HIS A 67 -6.67 -3.12 10.10
C HIS A 67 -6.38 -1.81 9.35
N TYR A 68 -6.14 -1.93 8.06
CA TYR A 68 -6.01 -0.80 7.14
C TYR A 68 -7.29 -0.69 6.32
N TRP A 69 -8.00 0.42 6.50
CA TRP A 69 -9.20 0.75 5.74
C TRP A 69 -8.90 1.86 4.75
N ALA A 70 -9.33 1.71 3.53
CA ALA A 70 -9.08 2.68 2.49
C ALA A 70 -10.34 2.93 1.65
N ASP A 71 -10.62 4.19 1.37
CA ASP A 71 -11.58 4.55 0.35
C ASP A 71 -10.87 4.52 -1.01
N GLY A 72 -11.37 3.72 -1.92
CA GLY A 72 -10.86 3.57 -3.28
C GLY A 72 -11.87 4.05 -4.29
N GLU A 73 -11.38 4.74 -5.32
CA GLU A 73 -12.19 5.04 -6.51
C GLU A 73 -12.13 3.85 -7.46
N VAL A 74 -13.29 3.27 -7.75
CA VAL A 74 -13.46 2.14 -8.68
C VAL A 74 -14.36 2.61 -9.82
N ASN A 75 -13.86 2.64 -11.04
CA ASN A 75 -14.61 3.11 -12.22
C ASN A 75 -15.30 4.48 -11.97
N GLY A 76 -14.65 5.40 -11.24
CA GLY A 76 -15.20 6.70 -10.90
C GLY A 76 -16.18 6.74 -9.73
N ARG A 77 -16.36 5.64 -9.00
CA ARG A 77 -17.25 5.55 -7.83
C ARG A 77 -16.46 5.08 -6.60
N THR A 78 -16.81 5.59 -5.41
CA THR A 78 -16.11 5.25 -4.18
C THR A 78 -16.59 3.93 -3.59
N VAL A 79 -15.64 3.08 -3.22
CA VAL A 79 -15.83 1.85 -2.45
C VAL A 79 -14.88 1.87 -1.26
N ARG A 80 -15.38 1.52 -0.09
CA ARG A 80 -14.55 1.33 1.10
C ARG A 80 -14.03 -0.10 1.16
N PHE A 81 -12.72 -0.23 1.24
CA PHE A 81 -12.03 -1.51 1.26
C PHE A 81 -11.34 -1.77 2.59
N LEU A 82 -11.36 -3.02 3.01
CA LEU A 82 -10.38 -3.58 3.91
C LEU A 82 -9.17 -4.03 3.09
N VAL A 83 -7.98 -3.54 3.41
CA VAL A 83 -6.74 -4.00 2.73
C VAL A 83 -6.38 -5.37 3.28
N ASP A 84 -6.40 -6.38 2.41
CA ASP A 84 -6.21 -7.78 2.79
C ASP A 84 -5.20 -8.48 1.87
N THR A 85 -3.97 -8.66 2.37
CA THR A 85 -2.90 -9.38 1.66
C THR A 85 -3.14 -10.89 1.62
N GLY A 86 -4.06 -11.41 2.44
CA GLY A 86 -4.50 -12.82 2.42
C GLY A 86 -5.53 -13.11 1.33
N ALA A 87 -6.20 -12.08 0.81
CA ALA A 87 -7.13 -12.22 -0.29
C ALA A 87 -6.39 -12.29 -1.62
N THR A 88 -6.57 -13.38 -2.38
CA THR A 88 -5.94 -13.56 -3.70
C THR A 88 -6.42 -12.53 -4.71
N ALA A 89 -7.68 -12.10 -4.62
CA ALA A 89 -8.29 -11.15 -5.55
C ALA A 89 -8.99 -10.02 -4.80
N VAL A 90 -9.21 -8.89 -5.48
CA VAL A 90 -10.18 -7.89 -5.05
C VAL A 90 -11.54 -8.58 -4.96
N ALA A 91 -12.19 -8.46 -3.81
CA ALA A 91 -13.52 -9.05 -3.57
C ALA A 91 -14.52 -7.94 -3.25
N LEU A 92 -15.64 -7.94 -3.96
CA LEU A 92 -16.71 -6.98 -3.80
C LEU A 92 -17.91 -7.65 -3.10
N THR A 93 -18.53 -6.92 -2.20
CA THR A 93 -19.86 -7.26 -1.71
C THR A 93 -20.87 -7.07 -2.84
N PRO A 94 -22.04 -7.76 -2.81
CA PRO A 94 -23.11 -7.51 -3.77
C PRO A 94 -23.59 -6.05 -3.77
N GLN A 95 -23.59 -5.40 -2.61
CA GLN A 95 -23.99 -4.01 -2.48
C GLN A 95 -23.01 -3.06 -3.17
N ASP A 96 -21.70 -3.27 -3.00
CA ASP A 96 -20.70 -2.46 -3.67
C ASP A 96 -20.68 -2.72 -5.18
N ALA A 97 -20.84 -3.97 -5.63
CA ALA A 97 -21.02 -4.30 -7.04
C ALA A 97 -22.21 -3.52 -7.64
N GLN A 98 -23.35 -3.51 -6.95
CA GLN A 98 -24.53 -2.76 -7.40
C GLN A 98 -24.26 -1.24 -7.46
N ARG A 99 -23.54 -0.67 -6.47
CA ARG A 99 -23.13 0.74 -6.48
C ARG A 99 -22.24 1.05 -7.68
N LEU A 100 -21.42 0.10 -8.10
CA LEU A 100 -20.55 0.22 -9.28
C LEU A 100 -21.31 0.04 -10.60
N GLY A 101 -22.62 -0.27 -10.56
CA GLY A 101 -23.44 -0.51 -11.75
C GLY A 101 -23.36 -1.93 -12.27
N ILE A 102 -22.81 -2.85 -11.48
CA ILE A 102 -22.78 -4.28 -11.77
C ILE A 102 -24.02 -4.90 -11.10
N ASP A 103 -24.93 -5.48 -11.90
CA ASP A 103 -26.12 -6.16 -11.36
C ASP A 103 -25.73 -7.53 -10.78
N PRO A 104 -25.77 -7.72 -9.44
CA PRO A 104 -25.40 -9.00 -8.84
C PRO A 104 -26.34 -10.15 -9.23
N ALA A 105 -27.62 -9.87 -9.51
CA ALA A 105 -28.59 -10.90 -9.89
C ALA A 105 -28.32 -11.47 -11.30
N GLY A 106 -27.73 -10.67 -12.17
CA GLY A 106 -27.36 -11.08 -13.53
C GLY A 106 -26.00 -11.81 -13.61
N LEU A 107 -25.24 -11.91 -12.51
CA LEU A 107 -23.92 -12.50 -12.52
C LEU A 107 -23.95 -14.03 -12.48
N ARG A 108 -22.98 -14.64 -13.17
CA ARG A 108 -22.75 -16.09 -13.11
C ARG A 108 -21.78 -16.44 -11.99
N TYR A 109 -22.26 -16.91 -10.86
CA TYR A 109 -21.45 -17.35 -9.70
C TYR A 109 -20.86 -18.76 -9.91
N ALA A 110 -19.92 -18.86 -10.85
CA ALA A 110 -19.32 -20.14 -11.26
C ALA A 110 -18.04 -20.49 -10.49
N TYR A 111 -17.45 -19.53 -9.77
CA TYR A 111 -16.23 -19.74 -9.02
C TYR A 111 -16.53 -20.15 -7.57
N ARG A 112 -15.68 -21.01 -7.03
CA ARG A 112 -15.68 -21.36 -5.60
C ARG A 112 -14.47 -20.72 -4.95
N VAL A 113 -14.68 -19.99 -3.87
CA VAL A 113 -13.64 -19.33 -3.08
C VAL A 113 -13.63 -19.94 -1.68
N VAL A 114 -12.47 -20.27 -1.18
CA VAL A 114 -12.27 -20.73 0.19
C VAL A 114 -12.00 -19.52 1.07
N THR A 115 -12.79 -19.36 2.11
CA THR A 115 -12.66 -18.31 3.12
C THR A 115 -12.55 -18.92 4.50
N ALA A 116 -12.24 -18.11 5.52
CA ALA A 116 -12.26 -18.57 6.90
C ALA A 116 -13.63 -19.12 7.33
N GLY A 117 -14.73 -18.63 6.73
CA GLY A 117 -16.11 -19.09 6.97
C GLY A 117 -16.54 -20.29 6.14
N GLY A 118 -15.64 -20.86 5.31
CA GLY A 118 -15.93 -22.00 4.44
C GLY A 118 -15.90 -21.65 2.96
N GLN A 119 -16.49 -22.54 2.14
CA GLN A 119 -16.59 -22.32 0.69
C GLN A 119 -17.79 -21.47 0.35
N ILE A 120 -17.58 -20.45 -0.46
CA ILE A 120 -18.59 -19.53 -0.96
C ILE A 120 -18.53 -19.43 -2.48
N ARG A 121 -19.63 -18.99 -3.11
CA ARG A 121 -19.67 -18.79 -4.55
C ARG A 121 -19.30 -17.35 -4.91
N ALA A 122 -18.64 -17.20 -6.04
CA ALA A 122 -18.23 -15.91 -6.57
C ALA A 122 -18.40 -15.83 -8.09
N ALA A 123 -18.59 -14.60 -8.58
CA ALA A 123 -18.60 -14.29 -10.00
C ALA A 123 -17.38 -13.42 -10.34
N SER A 124 -16.70 -13.73 -11.43
CA SER A 124 -15.59 -12.90 -11.92
C SER A 124 -16.13 -11.69 -12.67
N VAL A 125 -15.55 -10.53 -12.37
CA VAL A 125 -15.82 -9.26 -13.05
C VAL A 125 -14.49 -8.56 -13.34
N LYS A 126 -14.48 -7.68 -14.32
CA LYS A 126 -13.32 -6.84 -14.63
C LYS A 126 -13.65 -5.38 -14.31
N LEU A 127 -12.82 -4.76 -13.49
CA LEU A 127 -12.91 -3.35 -13.15
C LEU A 127 -11.96 -2.57 -14.04
N ALA A 128 -12.44 -1.50 -14.67
CA ALA A 128 -11.62 -0.71 -15.58
C ALA A 128 -10.45 -0.06 -14.86
N SER A 129 -10.67 0.44 -13.63
CA SER A 129 -9.60 0.97 -12.80
C SER A 129 -9.97 0.95 -11.31
N ILE A 130 -8.94 0.86 -10.47
CA ILE A 130 -9.03 1.11 -9.04
C ILE A 130 -7.92 2.10 -8.68
N THR A 131 -8.26 3.16 -7.94
CA THR A 131 -7.30 4.12 -7.40
C THR A 131 -7.47 4.18 -5.88
N VAL A 132 -6.43 3.86 -5.12
CA VAL A 132 -6.42 3.94 -3.65
C VAL A 132 -5.20 4.72 -3.20
N ALA A 133 -5.38 5.73 -2.34
CA ALA A 133 -4.31 6.59 -1.85
C ALA A 133 -3.39 7.11 -2.98
N GLY A 134 -3.99 7.31 -4.18
CA GLY A 134 -3.32 7.77 -5.38
C GLY A 134 -2.61 6.71 -6.21
N ALA A 135 -2.47 5.51 -5.73
CA ALA A 135 -1.98 4.40 -6.54
C ALA A 135 -3.11 3.90 -7.46
N ARG A 136 -2.92 4.04 -8.77
CA ARG A 136 -3.88 3.61 -9.79
C ARG A 136 -3.44 2.32 -10.44
N VAL A 137 -4.38 1.39 -10.58
CA VAL A 137 -4.22 0.14 -11.32
C VAL A 137 -5.39 -0.02 -12.27
N ASP A 138 -5.11 -0.21 -13.56
CA ASP A 138 -6.14 -0.41 -14.60
C ASP A 138 -6.38 -1.90 -14.87
N ASN A 139 -7.56 -2.24 -15.39
CA ASN A 139 -7.95 -3.61 -15.76
C ASN A 139 -7.74 -4.62 -14.63
N VAL A 140 -8.37 -4.37 -13.48
CA VAL A 140 -8.25 -5.23 -12.29
C VAL A 140 -9.28 -6.35 -12.35
N ASP A 141 -8.83 -7.60 -12.24
CA ASP A 141 -9.72 -8.73 -12.07
C ASP A 141 -10.24 -8.77 -10.62
N ALA A 142 -11.55 -8.87 -10.46
CA ALA A 142 -12.22 -8.88 -9.18
C ALA A 142 -13.29 -9.98 -9.12
N LEU A 143 -13.69 -10.32 -7.91
CA LEU A 143 -14.74 -11.26 -7.63
C LEU A 143 -15.90 -10.54 -6.94
N VAL A 144 -17.12 -10.75 -7.40
CA VAL A 144 -18.33 -10.44 -6.62
C VAL A 144 -18.69 -11.68 -5.82
N ILE A 145 -18.73 -11.55 -4.52
CA ILE A 145 -19.05 -12.65 -3.60
C ILE A 145 -20.57 -12.73 -3.45
N GLU A 146 -21.14 -13.92 -3.61
CA GLU A 146 -22.58 -14.08 -3.60
C GLU A 146 -23.19 -13.75 -2.22
N GLN A 147 -22.54 -14.22 -1.14
CA GLN A 147 -22.97 -14.01 0.24
C GLN A 147 -21.82 -14.26 1.22
N GLY A 148 -21.94 -13.76 2.47
CA GLY A 148 -20.96 -14.05 3.52
C GLY A 148 -19.68 -13.18 3.44
N LEU A 149 -19.73 -12.05 2.74
CA LEU A 149 -18.71 -11.03 2.77
C LEU A 149 -19.33 -9.72 3.28
N ASP A 150 -18.90 -9.26 4.46
CA ASP A 150 -19.47 -8.08 5.12
C ASP A 150 -18.88 -6.77 4.57
N THR A 151 -17.66 -6.82 4.03
CA THR A 151 -16.98 -5.65 3.47
C THR A 151 -16.11 -6.04 2.27
N SER A 152 -15.99 -5.14 1.30
CA SER A 152 -15.14 -5.36 0.13
C SER A 152 -13.66 -5.41 0.51
N LEU A 153 -12.89 -6.31 -0.12
CA LEU A 153 -11.48 -6.54 0.16
C LEU A 153 -10.62 -6.03 -0.98
N LEU A 154 -9.53 -5.34 -0.64
CA LEU A 154 -8.49 -4.94 -1.58
C LEU A 154 -7.39 -6.00 -1.57
N GLY A 155 -7.52 -6.99 -2.45
CA GLY A 155 -6.65 -8.17 -2.51
C GLY A 155 -5.51 -8.07 -3.52
N MET A 156 -4.84 -9.20 -3.74
CA MET A 156 -3.57 -9.27 -4.49
C MET A 156 -3.71 -9.01 -5.99
N THR A 157 -4.88 -9.13 -6.61
CA THR A 157 -5.07 -8.70 -8.00
C THR A 157 -4.88 -7.20 -8.20
N TYR A 158 -4.97 -6.41 -7.13
CA TYR A 158 -4.60 -5.00 -7.10
C TYR A 158 -3.22 -4.80 -6.43
N LEU A 159 -3.05 -5.24 -5.18
CA LEU A 159 -1.83 -5.00 -4.40
C LEU A 159 -0.58 -5.54 -5.07
N GLY A 160 -0.66 -6.72 -5.67
CA GLY A 160 0.46 -7.38 -6.36
C GLY A 160 0.87 -6.74 -7.69
N ARG A 161 0.10 -5.75 -8.16
CA ARG A 161 0.44 -4.98 -9.38
C ARG A 161 1.08 -3.62 -9.07
N LEU A 162 1.15 -3.26 -7.80
CA LEU A 162 1.89 -2.09 -7.36
C LEU A 162 3.39 -2.36 -7.38
N SER A 163 4.19 -1.33 -7.68
CA SER A 163 5.66 -1.44 -7.58
C SER A 163 6.10 -1.73 -6.15
N ARG A 164 5.34 -1.23 -5.16
CA ARG A 164 5.57 -1.45 -3.73
C ARG A 164 4.32 -1.18 -2.92
N PHE A 165 4.09 -2.00 -1.90
CA PHE A 165 3.22 -1.66 -0.78
C PHE A 165 3.93 -2.03 0.52
N GLU A 166 3.89 -1.15 1.50
CA GLU A 166 4.66 -1.31 2.73
C GLU A 166 3.90 -0.78 3.93
N ALA A 167 3.78 -1.61 4.96
CA ALA A 167 3.24 -1.23 6.25
C ALA A 167 4.37 -0.82 7.20
N GLY A 168 4.35 0.43 7.66
CA GLY A 168 5.32 1.00 8.59
C GLY A 168 4.66 1.68 9.78
N ARG A 169 5.47 2.37 10.60
CA ARG A 169 4.96 3.13 11.76
C ARG A 169 4.02 4.26 11.37
N GLY A 170 4.18 4.84 10.18
CA GLY A 170 3.35 5.93 9.66
C GLY A 170 2.06 5.47 9.00
N GLY A 171 1.87 4.17 8.78
CA GLY A 171 0.75 3.59 8.06
C GLY A 171 1.17 2.69 6.90
N LEU A 172 0.21 2.33 6.08
CA LEU A 172 0.42 1.57 4.84
C LEU A 172 0.59 2.55 3.67
N VAL A 173 1.69 2.44 2.95
CA VAL A 173 1.99 3.23 1.74
C VAL A 173 1.85 2.33 0.52
N LEU A 174 1.15 2.83 -0.50
CA LEU A 174 0.95 2.18 -1.79
C LEU A 174 1.69 2.99 -2.86
N GLN A 175 2.50 2.33 -3.69
CA GLN A 175 3.24 2.95 -4.80
C GLN A 175 2.84 2.27 -6.11
N PRO A 176 2.39 3.03 -7.14
CA PRO A 176 2.03 2.49 -8.44
C PRO A 176 3.20 1.90 -9.22
#